data_22234f9dc31eb56df65c0db5d22f1ed5
#
_entry.id   22234f9dc31eb56df65c0db5d22f1ed5
#
_cell.length_a   1.000
_cell.length_b   1.000
_cell.length_c   1.000
_cell.angle_alpha   90.00
_cell.angle_beta   90.00
_cell.angle_gamma   90.00
#
_symmetry.space_group_name_H-M   'P 1'
#
loop_
_entity.id
_entity.type
_entity.pdbx_description
1 polymer ?
#
loop_
_entity_poly.entity_id
_entity_poly.type
_entity_poly.pdbx_seq_one_letter_code
_entity_poly.pdbx_strand_id
1 'polypeptide(L)'
;MSAQSSLPSKAKAVVIGGGIVGNSIVYHLARLGWREIVQIDKGPFPNPGGSTGHASNFIFPTDHSKEMTHITLDSMKQYKELGVFTECGGFEVARTPERMQELQRRMSSAKSWGVNDSRIVTPAEVKELVPYIDETVILGAFYTPSVGVVDSVRGGTIMRERAQEMGALQTFGNTEVLSMKVENGRIKSVITDKGEIEADFVVIATGCWSPKLAAMAGASIPLTPAVHQMKDIGPVPRFKDAKGDIEHPIVRDMDTNMYERQHGSGLEVGSYAHRAILYTPEDLPSNAQAALSPTEFPFTQEDFDLQDEQALELMPEIVGDESVGEKYAINGILSLTPDGMPIVGETPEVKGLWSAAAVWVKEGPGVGKALAEWMVLGESEIDMHSSDIARFHEHQKATFHIKERTAEGFNKTYGIVHPAEQWSSNRDVRLSPYYEREKALGAVFFETVGWERPFWYESNKDLVAKFGDAVMPRTAEWDSRWWSPIINAEHLQMRESAGLVDLTAFAIFDVTGPSALDVVQRAAVRQMDVAIGKVIYTPILSESGGFKSDLTIMRLAHDQFRVVTGGAHGMADKKWFSDLLPT
;
A
#
# COMPACT_ATOMS: atom_id res chain seq x y z
N MET A 1 25.38 -11.60 -31.72
CA MET A 1 23.92 -11.34 -31.77
C MET A 1 23.25 -12.70 -31.53
N SER A 2 22.79 -12.96 -30.30
CA SER A 2 21.95 -14.13 -30.02
C SER A 2 20.65 -13.96 -30.78
N ALA A 3 20.19 -14.97 -31.48
CA ALA A 3 18.89 -14.99 -32.13
C ALA A 3 17.84 -14.62 -31.06
N GLN A 4 17.10 -13.53 -31.28
CA GLN A 4 15.98 -13.20 -30.43
C GLN A 4 15.01 -14.37 -30.48
N SER A 5 14.84 -15.10 -29.37
CA SER A 5 13.89 -16.23 -29.31
C SER A 5 12.50 -15.71 -29.67
N SER A 6 11.77 -16.43 -30.50
CA SER A 6 10.39 -16.10 -30.84
C SER A 6 9.53 -16.14 -29.54
N LEU A 7 8.52 -15.28 -29.49
CA LEU A 7 7.56 -15.27 -28.38
C LEU A 7 6.91 -16.68 -28.27
N PRO A 8 6.87 -17.30 -27.06
CA PRO A 8 6.24 -18.61 -26.91
C PRO A 8 4.71 -18.48 -27.06
N SER A 9 4.08 -19.48 -27.67
CA SER A 9 2.62 -19.52 -27.83
C SER A 9 1.88 -19.87 -26.54
N LYS A 10 2.60 -20.43 -25.53
CA LYS A 10 2.02 -20.86 -24.25
C LYS A 10 2.98 -20.64 -23.10
N ALA A 11 2.44 -20.32 -21.94
CA ALA A 11 3.15 -20.19 -20.67
C ALA A 11 2.28 -20.70 -19.51
N LYS A 12 2.89 -21.15 -18.41
CA LYS A 12 2.18 -21.36 -17.16
C LYS A 12 1.74 -20.02 -16.56
N ALA A 13 2.66 -19.05 -16.56
CA ALA A 13 2.38 -17.70 -16.08
C ALA A 13 2.99 -16.64 -16.99
N VAL A 14 2.23 -15.59 -17.27
CA VAL A 14 2.73 -14.36 -17.90
C VAL A 14 2.77 -13.25 -16.84
N VAL A 15 3.95 -12.72 -16.58
CA VAL A 15 4.14 -11.55 -15.70
C VAL A 15 4.36 -10.32 -16.57
N ILE A 16 3.44 -9.37 -16.48
CA ILE A 16 3.48 -8.12 -17.24
C ILE A 16 4.10 -7.04 -16.34
N GLY A 17 5.27 -6.55 -16.73
CA GLY A 17 6.05 -5.56 -16.01
C GLY A 17 7.46 -6.07 -15.65
N GLY A 18 8.46 -5.23 -15.94
CA GLY A 18 9.89 -5.49 -15.69
C GLY A 18 10.52 -4.63 -14.61
N GLY A 19 9.69 -3.94 -13.81
CA GLY A 19 10.13 -3.23 -12.61
C GLY A 19 10.53 -4.19 -11.47
N ILE A 20 10.94 -3.63 -10.32
CA ILE A 20 11.39 -4.43 -9.17
C ILE A 20 10.36 -5.47 -8.73
N VAL A 21 9.07 -5.13 -8.78
CA VAL A 21 7.96 -6.01 -8.35
C VAL A 21 7.84 -7.22 -9.28
N GLY A 22 7.74 -6.98 -10.60
CA GLY A 22 7.66 -8.07 -11.59
C GLY A 22 8.89 -8.98 -11.59
N ASN A 23 10.09 -8.41 -11.44
CA ASN A 23 11.34 -9.16 -11.31
C ASN A 23 11.36 -10.04 -10.04
N SER A 24 10.85 -9.52 -8.92
CA SER A 24 10.72 -10.30 -7.68
C SER A 24 9.72 -11.45 -7.83
N ILE A 25 8.56 -11.20 -8.44
CA ILE A 25 7.54 -12.23 -8.67
C ILE A 25 8.10 -13.40 -9.49
N VAL A 26 8.72 -13.14 -10.64
CA VAL A 26 9.27 -14.22 -11.48
C VAL A 26 10.37 -15.00 -10.77
N TYR A 27 11.19 -14.33 -9.95
CA TYR A 27 12.22 -14.97 -9.14
C TYR A 27 11.63 -15.92 -8.10
N HIS A 28 10.61 -15.48 -7.34
CA HIS A 28 10.01 -16.31 -6.30
C HIS A 28 9.13 -17.42 -6.87
N LEU A 29 8.39 -17.20 -7.96
CA LEU A 29 7.71 -18.29 -8.68
C LEU A 29 8.69 -19.38 -9.14
N ALA A 30 9.85 -18.97 -9.68
CA ALA A 30 10.90 -19.92 -10.09
C ALA A 30 11.49 -20.69 -8.89
N ARG A 31 11.72 -20.01 -7.76
CA ARG A 31 12.19 -20.65 -6.49
C ARG A 31 11.19 -21.64 -5.94
N LEU A 32 9.89 -21.36 -6.06
CA LEU A 32 8.80 -22.25 -5.63
C LEU A 32 8.50 -23.37 -6.65
N GLY A 33 9.36 -23.54 -7.65
CA GLY A 33 9.33 -24.66 -8.58
C GLY A 33 8.52 -24.45 -9.85
N TRP A 34 7.92 -23.27 -10.06
CA TRP A 34 7.25 -23.01 -11.33
C TRP A 34 8.25 -22.91 -12.49
N ARG A 35 7.81 -23.32 -13.66
CA ARG A 35 8.54 -23.28 -14.93
C ARG A 35 7.61 -22.70 -15.99
N GLU A 36 8.13 -22.46 -17.20
CA GLU A 36 7.36 -21.87 -18.30
C GLU A 36 6.78 -20.50 -17.92
N ILE A 37 7.58 -19.68 -17.21
CA ILE A 37 7.23 -18.31 -16.85
C ILE A 37 7.71 -17.38 -17.98
N VAL A 38 6.84 -16.49 -18.43
CA VAL A 38 7.15 -15.45 -19.42
C VAL A 38 7.02 -14.09 -18.77
N GLN A 39 8.04 -13.26 -18.85
CA GLN A 39 7.97 -11.85 -18.43
C GLN A 39 8.05 -10.95 -19.65
N ILE A 40 7.11 -10.01 -19.74
CA ILE A 40 7.04 -9.04 -20.84
C ILE A 40 6.99 -7.62 -20.29
N ASP A 41 7.58 -6.68 -21.03
CA ASP A 41 7.47 -5.26 -20.76
C ASP A 41 7.48 -4.46 -22.06
N LYS A 42 6.73 -3.36 -22.12
CA LYS A 42 6.72 -2.44 -23.28
C LYS A 42 8.03 -1.67 -23.45
N GLY A 43 8.82 -1.54 -22.38
CA GLY A 43 10.15 -0.93 -22.38
C GLY A 43 11.28 -1.95 -22.48
N PRO A 44 12.52 -1.47 -22.63
CA PRO A 44 13.71 -2.32 -22.67
C PRO A 44 14.10 -2.79 -21.28
N PHE A 45 14.70 -3.99 -21.18
CA PHE A 45 15.43 -4.40 -19.98
C PHE A 45 16.86 -3.82 -19.98
N PRO A 46 17.46 -3.51 -18.82
CA PRO A 46 16.99 -3.76 -17.44
C PRO A 46 16.08 -2.68 -16.86
N ASN A 47 16.00 -1.48 -17.42
CA ASN A 47 15.17 -0.37 -16.95
C ASN A 47 14.10 -0.04 -18.01
N PRO A 48 12.85 -0.51 -17.82
CA PRO A 48 11.81 -0.31 -18.82
C PRO A 48 11.15 1.08 -18.80
N GLY A 49 11.61 2.00 -17.93
CA GLY A 49 11.08 3.36 -17.85
C GLY A 49 9.91 3.53 -16.88
N GLY A 50 9.72 2.59 -15.96
CA GLY A 50 8.80 2.73 -14.83
C GLY A 50 9.45 3.36 -13.60
N SER A 51 8.66 3.59 -12.54
CA SER A 51 9.05 4.29 -11.31
C SER A 51 10.25 3.66 -10.57
N THR A 52 10.58 2.39 -10.82
CA THR A 52 11.79 1.76 -10.26
C THR A 52 13.07 2.50 -10.67
N GLY A 53 13.10 3.08 -11.88
CA GLY A 53 14.29 3.70 -12.45
C GLY A 53 14.66 5.06 -11.83
N HIS A 54 13.69 5.79 -11.29
CA HIS A 54 13.87 7.12 -10.70
C HIS A 54 13.54 7.21 -9.21
N ALA A 55 13.24 6.09 -8.57
CA ALA A 55 12.95 6.07 -7.14
C ALA A 55 14.16 6.57 -6.33
N SER A 56 13.90 7.28 -5.23
CA SER A 56 14.94 7.75 -4.30
C SER A 56 15.66 6.62 -3.58
N ASN A 57 15.17 5.38 -3.71
CA ASN A 57 15.83 4.13 -3.34
C ASN A 57 16.25 3.99 -1.87
N PHE A 58 15.67 4.76 -0.94
CA PHE A 58 15.92 4.57 0.47
C PHE A 58 14.83 3.72 1.14
N ILE A 59 15.20 3.01 2.21
CA ILE A 59 14.29 2.10 2.90
C ILE A 59 14.36 2.32 4.40
N PHE A 60 13.23 2.79 4.97
CA PHE A 60 12.94 2.80 6.40
C PHE A 60 12.06 1.59 6.72
N PRO A 61 12.46 0.73 7.68
CA PRO A 61 11.70 -0.50 7.97
C PRO A 61 10.34 -0.25 8.61
N THR A 62 10.24 0.78 9.47
CA THR A 62 9.01 1.06 10.22
C THR A 62 7.99 1.82 9.36
N ASP A 63 6.79 1.28 9.28
CA ASP A 63 5.65 1.86 8.58
C ASP A 63 4.50 2.13 9.57
N HIS A 64 3.34 2.59 9.06
CA HIS A 64 2.13 2.81 9.86
C HIS A 64 1.42 1.52 10.23
N SER A 65 1.70 0.41 9.56
CA SER A 65 1.10 -0.90 9.82
C SER A 65 2.15 -1.99 10.05
N LYS A 66 1.74 -3.03 10.82
CA LYS A 66 2.53 -4.23 11.03
C LYS A 66 2.79 -4.97 9.73
N GLU A 67 1.78 -5.12 8.88
CA GLU A 67 1.86 -5.77 7.57
C GLU A 67 2.96 -5.12 6.72
N MET A 68 2.88 -3.80 6.52
CA MET A 68 3.86 -3.06 5.71
C MET A 68 5.27 -3.13 6.30
N THR A 69 5.40 -3.09 7.64
CA THR A 69 6.69 -3.26 8.31
C THR A 69 7.28 -4.64 8.05
N HIS A 70 6.49 -5.72 8.12
CA HIS A 70 6.96 -7.08 7.86
C HIS A 70 7.36 -7.28 6.39
N ILE A 71 6.57 -6.76 5.44
CA ILE A 71 6.89 -6.77 4.00
C ILE A 71 8.22 -6.04 3.76
N THR A 72 8.40 -4.88 4.37
CA THR A 72 9.63 -4.08 4.22
C THR A 72 10.85 -4.77 4.82
N LEU A 73 10.72 -5.38 6.00
CA LEU A 73 11.80 -6.17 6.62
C LEU A 73 12.22 -7.35 5.75
N ASP A 74 11.26 -8.07 5.16
CA ASP A 74 11.57 -9.16 4.22
C ASP A 74 12.25 -8.63 2.95
N SER A 75 11.81 -7.49 2.41
CA SER A 75 12.46 -6.82 1.28
C SER A 75 13.90 -6.43 1.59
N MET A 76 14.15 -5.81 2.74
CA MET A 76 15.51 -5.43 3.18
C MET A 76 16.43 -6.64 3.29
N LYS A 77 15.92 -7.74 3.88
CA LYS A 77 16.66 -9.00 3.95
C LYS A 77 17.06 -9.49 2.56
N GLN A 78 16.11 -9.51 1.62
CA GLN A 78 16.38 -9.94 0.25
C GLN A 78 17.41 -9.03 -0.45
N TYR A 79 17.29 -7.72 -0.33
CA TYR A 79 18.25 -6.77 -0.91
C TYR A 79 19.67 -6.93 -0.35
N LYS A 80 19.79 -7.21 0.96
CA LYS A 80 21.08 -7.54 1.60
C LYS A 80 21.67 -8.85 1.04
N GLU A 81 20.85 -9.89 0.90
CA GLU A 81 21.25 -11.19 0.31
C GLU A 81 21.66 -11.07 -1.17
N LEU A 82 21.13 -10.09 -1.90
CA LEU A 82 21.52 -9.77 -3.27
C LEU A 82 22.78 -8.89 -3.36
N GLY A 83 23.25 -8.34 -2.25
CA GLY A 83 24.42 -7.45 -2.21
C GLY A 83 24.19 -6.08 -2.85
N VAL A 84 22.94 -5.59 -2.85
CA VAL A 84 22.54 -4.31 -3.46
C VAL A 84 22.03 -3.28 -2.44
N PHE A 85 22.19 -3.56 -1.14
CA PHE A 85 21.73 -2.69 -0.06
C PHE A 85 22.92 -2.14 0.72
N THR A 86 22.94 -0.82 0.94
CA THR A 86 23.94 -0.12 1.74
C THR A 86 23.28 0.49 2.97
N GLU A 87 23.60 -0.01 4.15
CA GLU A 87 23.15 0.58 5.41
C GLU A 87 23.91 1.89 5.69
N CYS A 88 23.16 2.93 6.03
CA CYS A 88 23.71 4.24 6.39
C CYS A 88 23.06 4.83 7.64
N GLY A 89 21.97 4.21 8.13
CA GLY A 89 21.13 4.78 9.17
C GLY A 89 20.12 5.80 8.63
N GLY A 90 19.13 6.11 9.44
CA GLY A 90 18.12 7.10 9.08
C GLY A 90 17.45 7.73 10.29
N PHE A 91 17.15 9.00 10.17
CA PHE A 91 16.43 9.80 11.15
C PHE A 91 15.04 10.16 10.64
N GLU A 92 14.05 10.06 11.51
CA GLU A 92 12.75 10.71 11.37
C GLU A 92 12.74 11.84 12.40
N VAL A 93 12.96 13.09 11.97
CA VAL A 93 13.09 14.23 12.87
C VAL A 93 11.75 14.83 13.22
N ALA A 94 11.65 15.46 14.39
CA ALA A 94 10.47 16.16 14.88
C ALA A 94 10.80 17.62 15.17
N ARG A 95 9.97 18.55 14.67
CA ARG A 95 10.01 19.99 14.99
C ARG A 95 8.99 20.37 16.07
N THR A 96 7.99 19.52 16.29
CA THR A 96 6.88 19.81 17.23
C THR A 96 6.80 18.80 18.38
N PRO A 97 6.27 19.20 19.56
CA PRO A 97 6.06 18.26 20.67
C PRO A 97 5.09 17.13 20.31
N GLU A 98 4.08 17.40 19.49
CA GLU A 98 3.11 16.38 19.03
C GLU A 98 3.84 15.30 18.19
N ARG A 99 4.72 15.73 17.28
CA ARG A 99 5.54 14.81 16.49
C ARG A 99 6.49 13.98 17.37
N MET A 100 7.10 14.58 18.37
CA MET A 100 7.95 13.83 19.31
C MET A 100 7.16 12.73 20.03
N GLN A 101 5.92 12.98 20.43
CA GLN A 101 5.06 11.95 21.02
C GLN A 101 4.70 10.86 19.99
N GLU A 102 4.44 11.25 18.75
CA GLU A 102 4.21 10.28 17.67
C GLU A 102 5.43 9.39 17.43
N LEU A 103 6.64 9.96 17.38
CA LEU A 103 7.88 9.18 17.22
C LEU A 103 8.10 8.18 18.36
N GLN A 104 7.71 8.52 19.60
CA GLN A 104 7.75 7.58 20.73
C GLN A 104 6.76 6.42 20.54
N ARG A 105 5.54 6.70 20.07
CA ARG A 105 4.54 5.65 19.74
C ARG A 105 5.05 4.78 18.59
N ARG A 106 5.61 5.41 17.54
CA ARG A 106 6.20 4.74 16.38
C ARG A 106 7.34 3.82 16.78
N MET A 107 8.24 4.25 17.67
CA MET A 107 9.29 3.41 18.25
C MET A 107 8.71 2.19 18.98
N SER A 108 7.65 2.38 19.76
CA SER A 108 6.99 1.28 20.49
C SER A 108 6.36 0.26 19.54
N SER A 109 5.71 0.74 18.47
CA SER A 109 5.18 -0.09 17.39
C SER A 109 6.31 -0.85 16.67
N ALA A 110 7.37 -0.15 16.28
CA ALA A 110 8.54 -0.72 15.61
C ALA A 110 9.11 -1.91 16.39
N LYS A 111 9.34 -1.74 17.69
CA LYS A 111 9.82 -2.82 18.57
C LYS A 111 8.86 -4.00 18.64
N SER A 112 7.55 -3.74 18.72
CA SER A 112 6.54 -4.80 18.74
C SER A 112 6.44 -5.57 17.41
N TRP A 113 6.88 -4.96 16.30
CA TRP A 113 6.88 -5.52 14.95
C TRP A 113 8.24 -6.05 14.49
N GLY A 114 9.25 -6.10 15.40
CA GLY A 114 10.53 -6.73 15.15
C GLY A 114 11.67 -5.77 14.74
N VAL A 115 11.44 -4.45 14.68
CA VAL A 115 12.49 -3.45 14.45
C VAL A 115 13.09 -3.05 15.82
N ASN A 116 14.15 -3.75 16.24
CA ASN A 116 14.67 -3.67 17.61
C ASN A 116 15.86 -2.73 17.78
N ASP A 117 16.47 -2.27 16.69
CA ASP A 117 17.69 -1.44 16.68
C ASP A 117 17.39 0.07 16.77
N SER A 118 16.11 0.45 16.74
CA SER A 118 15.66 1.84 16.73
C SER A 118 15.59 2.47 18.12
N ARG A 119 15.82 3.78 18.22
CA ARG A 119 15.78 4.57 19.45
C ARG A 119 15.42 6.03 19.22
N ILE A 120 14.93 6.70 20.26
CA ILE A 120 14.79 8.16 20.27
C ILE A 120 16.15 8.77 20.59
N VAL A 121 16.50 9.86 19.91
CA VAL A 121 17.77 10.58 20.06
C VAL A 121 17.54 12.09 20.20
N THR A 122 18.54 12.75 20.80
CA THR A 122 18.56 14.20 20.99
C THR A 122 19.01 14.92 19.69
N PRO A 123 18.74 16.24 19.55
CA PRO A 123 19.28 17.03 18.43
C PRO A 123 20.79 16.95 18.30
N ALA A 124 21.53 16.98 19.42
CA ALA A 124 23.00 16.88 19.42
C ALA A 124 23.50 15.54 18.85
N GLU A 125 22.83 14.41 19.16
CA GLU A 125 23.15 13.10 18.59
C GLU A 125 22.85 13.06 17.07
N VAL A 126 21.79 13.75 16.60
CA VAL A 126 21.52 13.90 15.15
C VAL A 126 22.65 14.69 14.49
N LYS A 127 23.06 15.83 15.08
CA LYS A 127 24.16 16.69 14.60
C LYS A 127 25.49 15.94 14.52
N GLU A 128 25.76 15.03 15.45
CA GLU A 128 26.99 14.22 15.44
C GLU A 128 27.08 13.35 14.18
N LEU A 129 25.98 12.76 13.74
CA LEU A 129 25.94 11.86 12.57
C LEU A 129 25.61 12.58 11.25
N VAL A 130 24.90 13.72 11.30
CA VAL A 130 24.57 14.59 10.17
C VAL A 130 25.10 16.00 10.48
N PRO A 131 26.42 16.28 10.31
CA PRO A 131 27.05 17.49 10.81
C PRO A 131 26.57 18.79 10.16
N TYR A 132 25.86 18.71 9.06
CA TYR A 132 25.35 19.84 8.28
C TYR A 132 23.87 20.17 8.57
N ILE A 133 23.19 19.42 9.47
CA ILE A 133 21.84 19.76 9.92
C ILE A 133 21.87 20.93 10.91
N ASP A 134 20.85 21.77 10.91
CA ASP A 134 20.62 22.72 11.99
C ASP A 134 19.85 22.04 13.13
N GLU A 135 20.55 21.69 14.19
CA GLU A 135 19.97 21.02 15.36
C GLU A 135 18.99 21.90 16.15
N THR A 136 19.00 23.23 15.92
CA THR A 136 18.17 24.17 16.69
C THR A 136 16.72 24.17 16.23
N VAL A 137 16.44 23.68 15.01
CA VAL A 137 15.08 23.64 14.46
C VAL A 137 14.33 22.34 14.77
N ILE A 138 15.01 21.35 15.38
CA ILE A 138 14.42 20.07 15.73
C ILE A 138 14.39 19.84 17.25
N LEU A 139 13.42 19.07 17.73
CA LEU A 139 13.31 18.68 19.14
C LEU A 139 13.96 17.32 19.45
N GLY A 140 14.23 16.54 18.44
CA GLY A 140 14.80 15.21 18.50
C GLY A 140 14.45 14.38 17.29
N ALA A 141 14.79 13.10 17.31
CA ALA A 141 14.50 12.20 16.21
C ALA A 141 14.28 10.75 16.67
N PHE A 142 13.65 9.97 15.80
CA PHE A 142 13.61 8.51 15.83
C PHE A 142 14.68 7.99 14.88
N TYR A 143 15.73 7.39 15.45
CA TYR A 143 16.89 6.86 14.74
C TYR A 143 16.77 5.36 14.54
N THR A 144 16.96 4.91 13.30
CA THR A 144 17.00 3.49 12.93
C THR A 144 18.30 3.20 12.18
N PRO A 145 19.29 2.52 12.81
CA PRO A 145 20.58 2.21 12.19
C PRO A 145 20.51 1.37 10.92
N SER A 146 19.53 0.46 10.84
CA SER A 146 19.35 -0.46 9.69
C SER A 146 18.74 0.19 8.45
N VAL A 147 18.35 1.46 8.48
CA VAL A 147 17.94 2.23 7.30
C VAL A 147 19.08 2.28 6.29
N GLY A 148 18.76 2.25 5.01
CA GLY A 148 19.78 2.33 3.97
C GLY A 148 19.20 2.62 2.60
N VAL A 149 20.07 2.60 1.61
CA VAL A 149 19.76 2.77 0.19
C VAL A 149 19.91 1.46 -0.58
N VAL A 150 19.18 1.32 -1.66
CA VAL A 150 19.21 0.13 -2.52
C VAL A 150 19.42 0.51 -3.99
N ASP A 151 20.22 -0.27 -4.71
CA ASP A 151 20.19 -0.27 -6.17
C ASP A 151 19.04 -1.20 -6.64
N SER A 152 17.85 -0.62 -6.77
CA SER A 152 16.63 -1.36 -7.10
C SER A 152 16.63 -1.95 -8.51
N VAL A 153 17.24 -1.25 -9.48
CA VAL A 153 17.37 -1.73 -10.86
C VAL A 153 18.31 -2.93 -10.92
N ARG A 154 19.44 -2.85 -10.21
CA ARG A 154 20.40 -3.96 -10.10
C ARG A 154 19.79 -5.15 -9.35
N GLY A 155 19.10 -4.88 -8.23
CA GLY A 155 18.41 -5.91 -7.44
C GLY A 155 17.39 -6.69 -8.27
N GLY A 156 16.52 -5.98 -8.99
CA GLY A 156 15.55 -6.58 -9.90
C GLY A 156 16.22 -7.35 -11.05
N THR A 157 17.33 -6.84 -11.60
CA THR A 157 18.09 -7.51 -12.64
C THR A 157 18.64 -8.86 -12.16
N ILE A 158 19.28 -8.89 -10.99
CA ILE A 158 19.82 -10.13 -10.40
C ILE A 158 18.69 -11.16 -10.16
N MET A 159 17.54 -10.72 -9.64
CA MET A 159 16.38 -11.60 -9.43
C MET A 159 15.93 -12.25 -10.75
N ARG A 160 15.79 -11.47 -11.80
CA ARG A 160 15.40 -11.94 -13.13
C ARG A 160 16.43 -12.90 -13.71
N GLU A 161 17.72 -12.56 -13.65
CA GLU A 161 18.82 -13.41 -14.14
C GLU A 161 18.85 -14.76 -13.42
N ARG A 162 18.69 -14.78 -12.10
CA ARG A 162 18.61 -16.04 -11.32
C ARG A 162 17.42 -16.90 -11.73
N ALA A 163 16.24 -16.29 -12.02
CA ALA A 163 15.08 -17.05 -12.53
C ALA A 163 15.36 -17.65 -13.92
N GLN A 164 16.12 -16.96 -14.77
CA GLN A 164 16.57 -17.46 -16.08
C GLN A 164 17.60 -18.60 -15.91
N GLU A 165 18.57 -18.46 -15.01
CA GLU A 165 19.56 -19.49 -14.69
C GLU A 165 18.92 -20.79 -14.17
N MET A 166 17.79 -20.68 -13.44
CA MET A 166 17.00 -21.84 -13.04
C MET A 166 16.25 -22.51 -14.22
N GLY A 167 16.35 -21.95 -15.43
CA GLY A 167 15.62 -22.46 -16.61
C GLY A 167 14.11 -22.24 -16.52
N ALA A 168 13.65 -21.32 -15.67
CA ALA A 168 12.23 -21.12 -15.37
C ALA A 168 11.61 -19.97 -16.17
N LEU A 169 12.42 -19.01 -16.64
CA LEU A 169 11.96 -17.73 -17.14
C LEU A 169 12.48 -17.42 -18.55
N GLN A 170 11.57 -16.95 -19.41
CA GLN A 170 11.89 -16.24 -20.64
C GLN A 170 11.43 -14.78 -20.55
N THR A 171 12.23 -13.84 -21.04
CA THR A 171 11.96 -12.40 -20.96
C THR A 171 11.91 -11.75 -22.33
N PHE A 172 10.94 -10.85 -22.53
CA PHE A 172 10.73 -10.10 -23.76
C PHE A 172 10.49 -8.62 -23.44
N GLY A 173 11.53 -7.81 -23.60
CA GLY A 173 11.41 -6.35 -23.58
C GLY A 173 10.86 -5.81 -24.91
N ASN A 174 10.47 -4.54 -24.92
CA ASN A 174 9.84 -3.86 -26.06
C ASN A 174 8.68 -4.69 -26.63
N THR A 175 7.84 -5.23 -25.73
CA THR A 175 6.69 -6.09 -26.06
C THR A 175 5.46 -5.54 -25.34
N GLU A 176 4.58 -4.88 -26.10
CA GLU A 176 3.40 -4.23 -25.57
C GLU A 176 2.19 -5.16 -25.54
N VAL A 177 1.47 -5.18 -24.42
CA VAL A 177 0.18 -5.86 -24.31
C VAL A 177 -0.89 -4.97 -24.94
N LEU A 178 -1.63 -5.54 -25.89
CA LEU A 178 -2.70 -4.86 -26.63
C LEU A 178 -4.09 -5.23 -26.12
N SER A 179 -4.27 -6.48 -25.67
CA SER A 179 -5.53 -6.97 -25.11
C SER A 179 -5.33 -8.27 -24.32
N MET A 180 -6.38 -8.70 -23.62
CA MET A 180 -6.43 -9.98 -22.91
C MET A 180 -7.72 -10.72 -23.27
N LYS A 181 -7.66 -12.05 -23.41
CA LYS A 181 -8.82 -12.90 -23.61
C LYS A 181 -9.28 -13.50 -22.30
N VAL A 182 -10.56 -13.39 -22.02
CA VAL A 182 -11.23 -13.98 -20.85
C VAL A 182 -12.35 -14.88 -21.34
N GLU A 183 -12.40 -16.13 -20.87
CA GLU A 183 -13.46 -17.07 -21.18
C GLU A 183 -14.00 -17.67 -19.90
N ASN A 184 -15.33 -17.67 -19.76
CA ASN A 184 -16.03 -18.19 -18.58
C ASN A 184 -15.48 -17.61 -17.25
N GLY A 185 -15.18 -16.29 -17.23
CA GLY A 185 -14.64 -15.59 -16.05
C GLY A 185 -13.18 -15.95 -15.68
N ARG A 186 -12.43 -16.60 -16.60
CA ARG A 186 -11.01 -16.96 -16.40
C ARG A 186 -10.15 -16.40 -17.51
N ILE A 187 -8.95 -15.93 -17.13
CA ILE A 187 -7.93 -15.52 -18.10
C ILE A 187 -7.53 -16.69 -19.01
N LYS A 188 -7.33 -16.43 -20.29
CA LYS A 188 -6.93 -17.42 -21.30
C LYS A 188 -5.64 -17.07 -22.00
N SER A 189 -5.48 -15.82 -22.41
CA SER A 189 -4.28 -15.40 -23.12
C SER A 189 -4.03 -13.90 -23.01
N VAL A 190 -2.79 -13.53 -23.27
CA VAL A 190 -2.33 -12.15 -23.45
C VAL A 190 -1.97 -11.96 -24.92
N ILE A 191 -2.54 -10.93 -25.56
CA ILE A 191 -2.26 -10.55 -26.93
C ILE A 191 -1.30 -9.36 -26.90
N THR A 192 -0.16 -9.52 -27.56
CA THR A 192 0.89 -8.51 -27.66
C THR A 192 1.08 -8.04 -29.10
N ASP A 193 1.85 -6.98 -29.29
CA ASP A 193 2.32 -6.51 -30.61
C ASP A 193 3.19 -7.53 -31.36
N LYS A 194 3.64 -8.63 -30.67
CA LYS A 194 4.49 -9.69 -31.24
C LYS A 194 3.83 -11.06 -31.33
N GLY A 195 2.59 -11.17 -30.87
CA GLY A 195 1.83 -12.42 -30.91
C GLY A 195 1.02 -12.67 -29.63
N GLU A 196 0.33 -13.81 -29.62
CA GLU A 196 -0.52 -14.25 -28.52
C GLU A 196 0.20 -15.30 -27.66
N ILE A 197 0.04 -15.20 -26.32
CA ILE A 197 0.54 -16.17 -25.34
C ILE A 197 -0.64 -16.72 -24.57
N GLU A 198 -0.98 -17.99 -24.72
CA GLU A 198 -1.92 -18.68 -23.81
C GLU A 198 -1.29 -18.80 -22.42
N ALA A 199 -2.07 -18.56 -21.35
CA ALA A 199 -1.56 -18.62 -20.00
C ALA A 199 -2.62 -19.11 -19.00
N ASP A 200 -2.20 -19.94 -18.03
CA ASP A 200 -3.04 -20.34 -16.91
C ASP A 200 -3.20 -19.19 -15.89
N PHE A 201 -2.14 -18.37 -15.75
CA PHE A 201 -2.07 -17.22 -14.85
C PHE A 201 -1.45 -16.00 -15.55
N VAL A 202 -2.01 -14.84 -15.27
CA VAL A 202 -1.46 -13.54 -15.70
C VAL A 202 -1.29 -12.66 -14.48
N VAL A 203 -0.11 -12.04 -14.32
CA VAL A 203 0.16 -11.10 -13.22
C VAL A 203 0.39 -9.71 -13.79
N ILE A 204 -0.38 -8.74 -13.33
CA ILE A 204 -0.23 -7.32 -13.65
C ILE A 204 0.68 -6.69 -12.59
N ALA A 205 1.92 -6.37 -12.96
CA ALA A 205 2.94 -5.71 -12.15
C ALA A 205 3.48 -4.44 -12.85
N THR A 206 2.55 -3.68 -13.47
CA THR A 206 2.86 -2.59 -14.41
C THR A 206 2.81 -1.20 -13.76
N GLY A 207 2.96 -1.13 -12.42
CA GLY A 207 2.99 0.16 -11.70
C GLY A 207 1.76 1.03 -12.03
N CYS A 208 2.00 2.27 -12.41
CA CYS A 208 0.97 3.25 -12.71
C CYS A 208 0.08 2.92 -13.93
N TRP A 209 0.46 1.96 -14.79
CA TRP A 209 -0.38 1.48 -15.90
C TRP A 209 -1.31 0.32 -15.52
N SER A 210 -1.26 -0.18 -14.29
CA SER A 210 -2.04 -1.36 -13.88
C SER A 210 -3.56 -1.23 -14.09
N PRO A 211 -4.22 -0.06 -13.86
CA PRO A 211 -5.64 0.08 -14.17
C PRO A 211 -5.98 -0.16 -15.65
N LYS A 212 -5.14 0.37 -16.55
CA LYS A 212 -5.31 0.19 -18.00
C LYS A 212 -5.22 -1.28 -18.39
N LEU A 213 -4.27 -2.02 -17.85
CA LEU A 213 -4.09 -3.45 -18.14
C LEU A 213 -5.25 -4.29 -17.56
N ALA A 214 -5.69 -3.99 -16.33
CA ALA A 214 -6.81 -4.68 -15.71
C ALA A 214 -8.11 -4.50 -16.52
N ALA A 215 -8.36 -3.28 -17.00
CA ALA A 215 -9.53 -2.97 -17.82
C ALA A 215 -9.60 -3.80 -19.13
N MET A 216 -8.46 -4.18 -19.71
CA MET A 216 -8.41 -5.06 -20.90
C MET A 216 -9.02 -6.45 -20.65
N ALA A 217 -9.04 -6.90 -19.40
CA ALA A 217 -9.64 -8.16 -18.97
C ALA A 217 -11.01 -7.99 -18.30
N GLY A 218 -11.52 -6.75 -18.18
CA GLY A 218 -12.75 -6.46 -17.46
C GLY A 218 -12.60 -6.47 -15.94
N ALA A 219 -11.38 -6.34 -15.43
CA ALA A 219 -11.07 -6.22 -14.00
C ALA A 219 -10.74 -4.76 -13.61
N SER A 220 -10.73 -4.48 -12.31
CA SER A 220 -10.42 -3.14 -11.78
C SER A 220 -9.26 -3.19 -10.80
N ILE A 221 -8.28 -2.31 -10.99
CA ILE A 221 -7.20 -2.02 -10.05
C ILE A 221 -7.29 -0.53 -9.67
N PRO A 222 -7.87 -0.18 -8.52
CA PRO A 222 -8.19 1.21 -8.17
C PRO A 222 -6.97 1.96 -7.64
N LEU A 223 -6.15 2.50 -8.55
CA LEU A 223 -5.03 3.38 -8.25
C LEU A 223 -4.99 4.56 -9.22
N THR A 224 -4.23 5.58 -8.87
CA THR A 224 -3.94 6.72 -9.76
C THR A 224 -2.45 7.03 -9.77
N PRO A 225 -1.87 7.40 -10.94
CA PRO A 225 -0.54 7.98 -11.01
C PRO A 225 -0.51 9.33 -10.31
N ALA A 226 0.50 9.57 -9.48
CA ALA A 226 0.68 10.81 -8.74
C ALA A 226 2.13 11.27 -8.84
N VAL A 227 2.33 12.58 -8.82
CA VAL A 227 3.67 13.18 -8.79
C VAL A 227 4.24 13.12 -7.38
N HIS A 228 5.51 12.76 -7.30
CA HIS A 228 6.41 13.04 -6.19
C HIS A 228 7.54 13.90 -6.73
N GLN A 229 7.79 15.06 -6.12
CA GLN A 229 8.85 15.96 -6.54
C GLN A 229 10.17 15.63 -5.86
N MET A 230 11.24 15.69 -6.65
CA MET A 230 12.60 15.47 -6.16
C MET A 230 13.58 16.39 -6.91
N LYS A 231 14.52 16.95 -6.15
CA LYS A 231 15.62 17.79 -6.64
C LYS A 231 16.95 17.26 -6.13
N ASP A 232 17.94 17.08 -6.99
CA ASP A 232 19.33 16.78 -6.65
C ASP A 232 20.17 18.03 -6.88
N ILE A 233 20.81 18.52 -5.82
CA ILE A 233 21.67 19.70 -5.83
C ILE A 233 23.14 19.31 -5.61
N GLY A 234 24.06 20.09 -6.19
CA GLY A 234 25.51 19.83 -6.04
C GLY A 234 26.34 20.38 -7.21
N PRO A 235 27.65 20.09 -7.23
CA PRO A 235 28.36 19.32 -6.20
C PRO A 235 28.42 20.07 -4.88
N VAL A 236 28.24 19.34 -3.77
CA VAL A 236 28.36 19.87 -2.41
C VAL A 236 29.82 19.80 -1.97
N PRO A 237 30.47 20.93 -1.59
CA PRO A 237 31.89 20.94 -1.23
C PRO A 237 32.25 19.95 -0.12
N ARG A 238 31.34 19.75 0.83
CA ARG A 238 31.51 18.79 1.93
C ARG A 238 31.62 17.33 1.44
N PHE A 239 30.94 16.98 0.36
CA PHE A 239 30.87 15.62 -0.19
C PHE A 239 31.88 15.35 -1.32
N LYS A 240 32.79 16.29 -1.60
CA LYS A 240 33.75 16.19 -2.72
C LYS A 240 34.62 14.93 -2.72
N ASP A 241 34.93 14.41 -1.51
CA ASP A 241 35.79 13.24 -1.30
C ASP A 241 34.98 11.97 -0.99
N ALA A 242 33.65 12.00 -1.16
CA ALA A 242 32.77 10.86 -0.91
C ALA A 242 33.19 9.65 -1.78
N LYS A 243 33.29 8.47 -1.15
CA LYS A 243 33.73 7.23 -1.80
C LYS A 243 32.57 6.36 -2.28
N GLY A 244 31.36 6.66 -1.80
CA GLY A 244 30.13 5.93 -2.10
C GLY A 244 28.98 6.87 -2.43
N ASP A 245 27.84 6.27 -2.69
CA ASP A 245 26.61 7.01 -2.95
C ASP A 245 26.09 7.72 -1.69
N ILE A 246 26.32 7.11 -0.51
CA ILE A 246 25.86 7.62 0.78
C ILE A 246 26.83 7.25 1.90
N GLU A 247 27.16 8.22 2.76
CA GLU A 247 28.05 8.06 3.93
C GLU A 247 27.40 8.61 5.21
N HIS A 248 26.31 9.36 5.09
CA HIS A 248 25.58 9.93 6.22
C HIS A 248 24.16 9.35 6.31
N PRO A 249 23.57 9.31 7.53
CA PRO A 249 22.17 8.92 7.68
C PRO A 249 21.22 9.77 6.85
N ILE A 250 20.18 9.13 6.34
CA ILE A 250 19.08 9.80 5.65
C ILE A 250 18.24 10.55 6.68
N VAL A 251 17.81 11.76 6.35
CA VAL A 251 16.92 12.54 7.20
C VAL A 251 15.53 12.60 6.57
N ARG A 252 14.50 12.25 7.34
CA ARG A 252 13.10 12.56 7.03
C ARG A 252 12.63 13.64 7.99
N ASP A 253 12.28 14.80 7.46
CA ASP A 253 11.60 15.83 8.22
C ASP A 253 10.09 15.56 8.20
N MET A 254 9.63 14.95 9.29
CA MET A 254 8.27 14.43 9.37
C MET A 254 7.21 15.53 9.47
N ASP A 255 7.55 16.70 10.02
CA ASP A 255 6.63 17.82 10.17
C ASP A 255 6.47 18.65 8.88
N THR A 256 7.46 18.59 7.98
CA THR A 256 7.43 19.28 6.67
C THR A 256 7.17 18.34 5.49
N ASN A 257 6.95 17.03 5.76
CA ASN A 257 6.75 15.99 4.74
C ASN A 257 7.92 15.89 3.73
N MET A 258 9.15 16.05 4.18
CA MET A 258 10.36 16.05 3.35
C MET A 258 11.32 14.94 3.72
N TYR A 259 12.27 14.69 2.84
CA TYR A 259 13.47 13.92 3.13
C TYR A 259 14.67 14.51 2.43
N GLU A 260 15.84 14.34 3.06
CA GLU A 260 17.13 14.73 2.52
C GLU A 260 18.12 13.57 2.66
N ARG A 261 18.85 13.31 1.59
CA ARG A 261 19.89 12.30 1.60
C ARG A 261 21.10 12.71 0.76
N GLN A 262 22.29 12.33 1.21
CA GLN A 262 23.46 12.40 0.35
C GLN A 262 23.24 11.51 -0.89
N HIS A 263 23.64 12.01 -2.07
CA HIS A 263 23.63 11.30 -3.34
C HIS A 263 24.96 11.51 -4.06
N GLY A 264 25.94 10.64 -3.76
CA GLY A 264 27.32 10.82 -4.18
C GLY A 264 27.89 12.15 -3.68
N SER A 265 28.29 13.02 -4.61
CA SER A 265 28.77 14.38 -4.30
C SER A 265 27.64 15.42 -4.17
N GLY A 266 26.37 15.03 -4.24
CA GLY A 266 25.20 15.91 -4.13
C GLY A 266 24.33 15.62 -2.92
N LEU A 267 23.27 16.41 -2.79
CA LEU A 267 22.19 16.20 -1.83
C LEU A 267 20.87 16.09 -2.61
N GLU A 268 20.14 15.01 -2.39
CA GLU A 268 18.78 14.82 -2.90
C GLU A 268 17.78 15.33 -1.86
N VAL A 269 16.84 16.17 -2.30
CA VAL A 269 15.71 16.68 -1.51
C VAL A 269 14.43 16.24 -2.18
N GLY A 270 13.54 15.57 -1.45
CA GLY A 270 12.23 15.15 -1.96
C GLY A 270 11.10 15.54 -1.03
N SER A 271 9.90 15.69 -1.57
CA SER A 271 8.77 16.23 -0.82
C SER A 271 7.44 15.57 -1.16
N TYR A 272 6.60 15.44 -0.14
CA TYR A 272 5.16 15.14 -0.20
C TYR A 272 4.29 16.32 0.27
N ALA A 273 4.89 17.51 0.47
CA ALA A 273 4.16 18.68 0.97
C ALA A 273 3.48 19.51 -0.13
N HIS A 274 3.87 19.31 -1.40
CA HIS A 274 3.25 20.01 -2.52
C HIS A 274 1.78 19.57 -2.72
N ARG A 275 1.02 20.34 -3.51
CA ARG A 275 -0.34 19.94 -3.88
C ARG A 275 -0.34 18.57 -4.57
N ALA A 276 -1.39 17.79 -4.39
CA ALA A 276 -1.55 16.52 -5.10
C ALA A 276 -1.69 16.77 -6.61
N ILE A 277 -0.72 16.30 -7.40
CA ILE A 277 -0.73 16.36 -8.86
C ILE A 277 -1.01 14.95 -9.38
N LEU A 278 -2.22 14.71 -9.88
CA LEU A 278 -2.70 13.40 -10.27
C LEU A 278 -2.90 13.30 -11.77
N TYR A 279 -2.56 12.14 -12.32
CA TYR A 279 -2.74 11.78 -13.72
C TYR A 279 -3.69 10.59 -13.88
N THR A 280 -4.04 10.27 -15.12
CA THR A 280 -4.59 8.95 -15.47
C THR A 280 -3.52 8.11 -16.17
N PRO A 281 -3.62 6.78 -16.19
CA PRO A 281 -2.67 5.95 -16.93
C PRO A 281 -2.56 6.30 -18.43
N GLU A 282 -3.61 6.87 -19.00
CA GLU A 282 -3.71 7.31 -20.40
C GLU A 282 -2.92 8.60 -20.66
N ASP A 283 -2.72 9.44 -19.63
CA ASP A 283 -1.97 10.68 -19.73
C ASP A 283 -0.44 10.45 -19.79
N LEU A 284 0.01 9.23 -19.41
CA LEU A 284 1.43 8.90 -19.39
C LEU A 284 1.97 8.69 -20.81
N PRO A 285 3.09 9.33 -21.17
CA PRO A 285 3.66 9.20 -22.51
C PRO A 285 4.19 7.79 -22.78
N SER A 286 4.33 7.43 -24.05
CA SER A 286 5.08 6.24 -24.43
C SER A 286 6.59 6.48 -24.28
N ASN A 287 7.41 5.41 -24.26
CA ASN A 287 8.87 5.53 -24.22
C ASN A 287 9.43 6.39 -25.36
N ALA A 288 8.78 6.41 -26.52
CA ALA A 288 9.20 7.20 -27.68
C ALA A 288 8.83 8.70 -27.56
N GLN A 289 7.84 9.04 -26.74
CA GLN A 289 7.36 10.42 -26.53
C GLN A 289 7.98 11.07 -25.29
N ALA A 290 8.47 10.27 -24.35
CA ALA A 290 9.05 10.75 -23.11
C ALA A 290 10.41 11.42 -23.37
N ALA A 291 10.66 12.56 -22.71
CA ALA A 291 11.95 13.26 -22.80
C ALA A 291 13.07 12.51 -22.06
N LEU A 292 12.76 11.94 -20.88
CA LEU A 292 13.65 11.12 -20.05
C LEU A 292 13.12 9.69 -19.97
N SER A 293 12.05 9.51 -19.22
CA SER A 293 11.30 8.26 -19.16
C SER A 293 9.80 8.54 -19.03
N PRO A 294 8.92 7.57 -19.32
CA PRO A 294 7.47 7.78 -19.23
C PRO A 294 6.96 8.18 -17.84
N THR A 295 7.76 7.99 -16.80
CA THR A 295 7.41 8.31 -15.40
C THR A 295 8.25 9.46 -14.82
N GLU A 296 9.00 10.18 -15.65
CA GLU A 296 9.79 11.35 -15.25
C GLU A 296 9.31 12.57 -16.02
N PHE A 297 8.54 13.44 -15.37
CA PHE A 297 7.97 14.63 -15.96
C PHE A 297 8.82 15.87 -15.65
N PRO A 298 8.71 16.93 -16.45
CA PRO A 298 9.37 18.20 -16.17
C PRO A 298 9.01 18.72 -14.79
N PHE A 299 10.00 19.17 -14.05
CA PHE A 299 9.86 19.72 -12.71
C PHE A 299 9.04 21.01 -12.72
N THR A 300 8.20 21.20 -11.69
CA THR A 300 7.42 22.43 -11.49
C THR A 300 7.91 23.14 -10.24
N GLN A 301 8.73 24.17 -10.42
CA GLN A 301 9.40 24.90 -9.34
C GLN A 301 8.39 25.54 -8.38
N GLU A 302 7.30 26.12 -8.91
CA GLU A 302 6.26 26.75 -8.08
C GLU A 302 5.59 25.81 -7.08
N ASP A 303 5.59 24.51 -7.37
CA ASP A 303 5.08 23.48 -6.43
C ASP A 303 6.14 23.09 -5.39
N PHE A 304 7.42 23.46 -5.58
CA PHE A 304 8.55 23.07 -4.73
C PHE A 304 9.15 24.24 -3.92
N ASP A 305 8.75 25.48 -4.16
CA ASP A 305 9.33 26.66 -3.51
C ASP A 305 9.31 26.60 -1.98
N LEU A 306 8.19 26.13 -1.39
CA LEU A 306 8.07 25.94 0.06
C LEU A 306 9.08 24.92 0.58
N GLN A 307 9.38 23.87 -0.17
CA GLN A 307 10.31 22.83 0.21
C GLN A 307 11.76 23.30 0.13
N ASP A 308 12.10 24.16 -0.82
CA ASP A 308 13.41 24.81 -0.87
C ASP A 308 13.64 25.67 0.39
N GLU A 309 12.63 26.44 0.83
CA GLU A 309 12.70 27.21 2.07
C GLU A 309 12.89 26.30 3.30
N GLN A 310 12.11 25.24 3.41
CA GLN A 310 12.17 24.29 4.53
C GLN A 310 13.48 23.48 4.56
N ALA A 311 14.02 23.12 3.39
CA ALA A 311 15.32 22.47 3.28
C ALA A 311 16.45 23.42 3.67
N LEU A 312 16.34 24.73 3.31
CA LEU A 312 17.29 25.76 3.74
C LEU A 312 17.29 25.93 5.28
N GLU A 313 16.11 25.89 5.91
CA GLU A 313 16.04 25.94 7.38
C GLU A 313 16.73 24.75 8.04
N LEU A 314 16.53 23.54 7.49
CA LEU A 314 17.05 22.31 8.10
C LEU A 314 18.54 22.10 7.80
N MET A 315 19.00 22.46 6.60
CA MET A 315 20.37 22.21 6.11
C MET A 315 21.03 23.47 5.52
N PRO A 316 21.14 24.57 6.30
CA PRO A 316 21.61 25.87 5.78
C PRO A 316 23.03 25.84 5.24
N GLU A 317 23.90 24.98 5.75
CA GLU A 317 25.29 24.85 5.28
C GLU A 317 25.40 24.34 3.84
N ILE A 318 24.40 23.58 3.38
CA ILE A 318 24.42 22.97 2.04
C ILE A 318 23.49 23.73 1.11
N VAL A 319 22.23 23.88 1.51
CA VAL A 319 21.19 24.51 0.65
C VAL A 319 21.42 26.02 0.48
N GLY A 320 22.02 26.65 1.51
CA GLY A 320 22.39 28.07 1.47
C GLY A 320 23.76 28.39 0.84
N ASP A 321 24.52 27.40 0.38
CA ASP A 321 25.82 27.61 -0.26
C ASP A 321 25.62 28.01 -1.73
N GLU A 322 25.94 29.25 -2.08
CA GLU A 322 25.82 29.81 -3.44
C GLU A 322 26.62 29.02 -4.52
N SER A 323 27.59 28.20 -4.11
CA SER A 323 28.35 27.34 -5.04
C SER A 323 27.62 26.02 -5.38
N VAL A 324 26.57 25.67 -4.64
CA VAL A 324 25.76 24.48 -4.85
C VAL A 324 24.60 24.80 -5.78
N GLY A 325 24.59 24.20 -6.96
CA GLY A 325 23.55 24.40 -7.98
C GLY A 325 22.62 23.20 -8.12
N GLU A 326 21.52 23.37 -8.84
CA GLU A 326 20.67 22.27 -9.26
C GLU A 326 21.40 21.41 -10.30
N LYS A 327 21.45 20.10 -10.07
CA LYS A 327 21.98 19.10 -11.01
C LYS A 327 20.87 18.45 -11.81
N TYR A 328 19.76 18.15 -11.13
CA TYR A 328 18.65 17.41 -11.67
C TYR A 328 17.39 17.63 -10.83
N ALA A 329 16.25 17.79 -11.48
CA ALA A 329 14.98 17.89 -10.80
C ALA A 329 13.87 17.26 -11.64
N ILE A 330 12.95 16.54 -11.00
CA ILE A 330 11.84 15.86 -11.67
C ILE A 330 10.55 15.92 -10.88
N ASN A 331 9.46 15.80 -11.62
CA ASN A 331 8.18 15.32 -11.15
C ASN A 331 8.11 13.82 -11.44
N GLY A 332 8.54 12.99 -10.48
CA GLY A 332 8.55 11.53 -10.61
C GLY A 332 7.15 10.96 -10.40
N ILE A 333 6.73 10.05 -11.28
CA ILE A 333 5.41 9.42 -11.16
C ILE A 333 5.49 8.16 -10.32
N LEU A 334 4.61 8.07 -9.32
CA LEU A 334 4.38 6.88 -8.51
C LEU A 334 2.90 6.48 -8.50
N SER A 335 2.59 5.30 -8.01
CA SER A 335 1.22 4.79 -7.91
C SER A 335 0.69 4.99 -6.50
N LEU A 336 -0.51 5.56 -6.36
CA LEU A 336 -1.22 5.72 -5.09
C LEU A 336 -2.62 5.12 -5.16
N THR A 337 -3.10 4.67 -4.02
CA THR A 337 -4.41 4.05 -3.82
C THR A 337 -5.30 4.90 -2.90
N PRO A 338 -6.61 4.71 -2.93
CA PRO A 338 -7.52 5.50 -2.09
C PRO A 338 -7.36 5.27 -0.58
N ASP A 339 -6.70 4.18 -0.18
CA ASP A 339 -6.47 3.81 1.22
C ASP A 339 -4.98 3.74 1.60
N GLY A 340 -4.08 4.06 0.66
CA GLY A 340 -2.64 4.06 0.87
C GLY A 340 -1.97 2.68 0.90
N MET A 341 -2.74 1.59 0.80
CA MET A 341 -2.20 0.22 0.83
C MET A 341 -1.95 -0.33 -0.58
N PRO A 342 -0.99 -1.25 -0.76
CA PRO A 342 -0.80 -1.97 -2.02
C PRO A 342 -2.05 -2.72 -2.48
N ILE A 343 -2.11 -3.10 -3.75
CA ILE A 343 -3.20 -3.88 -4.35
C ILE A 343 -2.64 -5.20 -4.85
N VAL A 344 -2.77 -6.24 -4.04
CA VAL A 344 -2.14 -7.55 -4.25
C VAL A 344 -3.18 -8.66 -4.21
N GLY A 345 -3.04 -9.69 -5.04
CA GLY A 345 -3.92 -10.85 -5.04
C GLY A 345 -4.65 -11.12 -6.35
N GLU A 346 -5.43 -12.19 -6.39
CA GLU A 346 -6.26 -12.54 -7.55
C GLU A 346 -7.46 -11.59 -7.65
N THR A 347 -7.72 -11.06 -8.85
CA THR A 347 -8.84 -10.15 -9.07
C THR A 347 -10.18 -10.85 -8.82
N PRO A 348 -11.15 -10.17 -8.17
CA PRO A 348 -12.47 -10.76 -7.94
C PRO A 348 -13.25 -11.05 -9.23
N GLU A 349 -12.97 -10.30 -10.29
CA GLU A 349 -13.69 -10.36 -11.56
C GLU A 349 -13.22 -11.50 -12.48
N VAL A 350 -11.91 -11.83 -12.44
CA VAL A 350 -11.30 -12.75 -13.40
C VAL A 350 -10.36 -13.73 -12.72
N LYS A 351 -10.71 -15.00 -12.68
CA LYS A 351 -9.86 -16.06 -12.15
C LYS A 351 -8.58 -16.22 -12.98
N GLY A 352 -7.46 -16.44 -12.30
CA GLY A 352 -6.14 -16.55 -12.91
C GLY A 352 -5.50 -15.19 -13.25
N LEU A 353 -6.20 -14.07 -13.05
CA LEU A 353 -5.65 -12.72 -13.22
C LEU A 353 -5.27 -12.15 -11.85
N TRP A 354 -3.99 -11.86 -11.66
CA TRP A 354 -3.41 -11.42 -10.40
C TRP A 354 -2.88 -10.00 -10.48
N SER A 355 -2.93 -9.27 -9.37
CA SER A 355 -2.40 -7.91 -9.21
C SER A 355 -1.22 -7.88 -8.26
N ALA A 356 -0.21 -7.07 -8.58
CA ALA A 356 0.80 -6.56 -7.68
C ALA A 356 1.07 -5.10 -8.03
N ALA A 357 0.16 -4.23 -7.64
CA ALA A 357 0.12 -2.83 -8.01
C ALA A 357 0.23 -1.90 -6.80
N ALA A 358 0.60 -0.65 -7.02
CA ALA A 358 0.87 0.35 -5.98
C ALA A 358 1.89 -0.13 -4.94
N VAL A 359 2.92 -0.83 -5.40
CA VAL A 359 4.02 -1.37 -4.60
C VAL A 359 5.26 -0.54 -4.89
N TRP A 360 5.86 0.00 -3.85
CA TRP A 360 7.07 0.81 -3.98
C TRP A 360 8.34 -0.03 -3.86
N VAL A 361 9.50 0.59 -4.07
CA VAL A 361 10.78 -0.12 -4.02
C VAL A 361 11.03 -0.78 -2.67
N LYS A 362 10.61 -0.13 -1.58
CA LYS A 362 10.81 -0.68 -0.22
C LYS A 362 10.03 -1.97 0.04
N GLU A 363 8.88 -2.16 -0.61
CA GLU A 363 8.05 -3.36 -0.46
C GLU A 363 8.23 -4.38 -1.59
N GLY A 364 8.84 -3.98 -2.71
CA GLY A 364 8.86 -4.75 -3.95
C GLY A 364 9.23 -6.23 -3.81
N PRO A 365 10.39 -6.56 -3.23
CA PRO A 365 10.78 -7.96 -2.99
C PRO A 365 9.86 -8.74 -2.06
N GLY A 366 9.42 -8.13 -0.96
CA GLY A 366 8.53 -8.76 0.02
C GLY A 366 7.15 -9.06 -0.57
N VAL A 367 6.56 -8.11 -1.29
CA VAL A 367 5.30 -8.32 -2.02
C VAL A 367 5.46 -9.38 -3.10
N GLY A 368 6.56 -9.36 -3.86
CA GLY A 368 6.80 -10.37 -4.90
C GLY A 368 6.90 -11.78 -4.34
N LYS A 369 7.54 -11.95 -3.17
CA LYS A 369 7.57 -13.21 -2.43
C LYS A 369 6.17 -13.61 -1.96
N ALA A 370 5.49 -12.70 -1.25
CA ALA A 370 4.17 -12.97 -0.69
C ALA A 370 3.14 -13.37 -1.77
N LEU A 371 3.13 -12.67 -2.91
CA LEU A 371 2.26 -13.01 -4.03
C LEU A 371 2.61 -14.37 -4.64
N ALA A 372 3.89 -14.68 -4.83
CA ALA A 372 4.32 -15.96 -5.37
C ALA A 372 3.95 -17.12 -4.43
N GLU A 373 4.10 -16.95 -3.12
CA GLU A 373 3.63 -17.92 -2.11
C GLU A 373 2.12 -18.10 -2.21
N TRP A 374 1.36 -17.02 -2.27
CA TRP A 374 -0.10 -17.08 -2.39
C TRP A 374 -0.54 -17.81 -3.65
N MET A 375 0.09 -17.54 -4.80
CA MET A 375 -0.20 -18.21 -6.07
C MET A 375 0.14 -19.71 -6.07
N VAL A 376 1.21 -20.12 -5.39
CA VAL A 376 1.74 -21.50 -5.45
C VAL A 376 1.24 -22.35 -4.29
N LEU A 377 1.14 -21.77 -3.08
CA LEU A 377 0.83 -22.47 -1.82
C LEU A 377 -0.60 -22.22 -1.34
N GLY A 378 -1.33 -21.25 -1.95
CA GLY A 378 -2.67 -20.85 -1.54
C GLY A 378 -2.71 -19.76 -0.46
N GLU A 379 -1.60 -19.49 0.20
CA GLU A 379 -1.46 -18.41 1.21
C GLU A 379 -0.01 -17.92 1.28
N SER A 380 0.20 -16.73 1.82
CA SER A 380 1.52 -16.16 2.11
C SER A 380 1.88 -16.33 3.59
N GLU A 381 3.18 -16.42 3.89
CA GLU A 381 3.70 -16.35 5.26
C GLU A 381 3.38 -15.01 5.94
N ILE A 382 3.37 -13.93 5.17
CA ILE A 382 2.98 -12.59 5.63
C ILE A 382 1.48 -12.43 5.46
N ASP A 383 0.79 -11.91 6.48
CA ASP A 383 -0.63 -11.54 6.37
C ASP A 383 -0.79 -10.42 5.33
N MET A 384 -1.53 -10.71 4.25
CA MET A 384 -1.78 -9.80 3.13
C MET A 384 -3.21 -9.24 3.12
N HIS A 385 -3.94 -9.38 4.23
CA HIS A 385 -5.35 -9.01 4.27
C HIS A 385 -5.62 -7.54 3.92
N SER A 386 -4.81 -6.62 4.46
CA SER A 386 -4.96 -5.18 4.19
C SER A 386 -4.57 -4.80 2.76
N SER A 387 -3.76 -5.64 2.08
CA SER A 387 -3.33 -5.43 0.69
C SER A 387 -4.16 -6.22 -0.33
N ASP A 388 -5.09 -7.10 0.12
CA ASP A 388 -5.90 -7.92 -0.79
C ASP A 388 -6.76 -7.04 -1.70
N ILE A 389 -6.64 -7.23 -3.02
CA ILE A 389 -7.44 -6.54 -4.03
C ILE A 389 -8.94 -6.73 -3.82
N ALA A 390 -9.35 -7.85 -3.24
CA ALA A 390 -10.76 -8.16 -2.96
C ALA A 390 -11.39 -7.27 -1.88
N ARG A 391 -10.61 -6.43 -1.15
CA ARG A 391 -11.14 -5.51 -0.13
C ARG A 391 -12.01 -4.39 -0.69
N PHE A 392 -11.87 -4.04 -1.98
CA PHE A 392 -12.54 -2.89 -2.57
C PHE A 392 -14.02 -3.12 -2.87
N HIS A 393 -14.85 -2.21 -2.39
CA HIS A 393 -16.25 -2.10 -2.77
C HIS A 393 -16.41 -1.36 -4.11
N GLU A 394 -17.55 -1.53 -4.79
CA GLU A 394 -17.79 -0.96 -6.12
C GLU A 394 -17.60 0.57 -6.19
N HIS A 395 -18.07 1.31 -5.17
CA HIS A 395 -17.89 2.77 -5.13
C HIS A 395 -16.42 3.20 -5.05
N GLN A 396 -15.55 2.38 -4.44
CA GLN A 396 -14.13 2.66 -4.30
C GLN A 396 -13.34 2.45 -5.60
N LYS A 397 -13.95 1.80 -6.59
CA LYS A 397 -13.38 1.59 -7.93
C LYS A 397 -13.68 2.74 -8.88
N ALA A 398 -14.57 3.67 -8.51
CA ALA A 398 -14.90 4.84 -9.33
C ALA A 398 -13.72 5.83 -9.38
N THR A 399 -13.37 6.30 -10.59
CA THR A 399 -12.24 7.23 -10.82
C THR A 399 -12.31 8.48 -9.94
N PHE A 400 -13.52 9.02 -9.74
CA PHE A 400 -13.74 10.16 -8.84
C PHE A 400 -13.31 9.82 -7.41
N HIS A 401 -13.76 8.69 -6.87
CA HIS A 401 -13.44 8.26 -5.51
C HIS A 401 -11.93 8.04 -5.35
N ILE A 402 -11.29 7.38 -6.32
CA ILE A 402 -9.86 7.11 -6.31
C ILE A 402 -9.08 8.43 -6.23
N LYS A 403 -9.38 9.39 -7.12
CA LYS A 403 -8.65 10.67 -7.18
C LYS A 403 -8.83 11.51 -5.92
N GLU A 404 -10.06 11.69 -5.44
CA GLU A 404 -10.34 12.51 -4.25
C GLU A 404 -9.68 11.94 -2.98
N ARG A 405 -9.80 10.62 -2.74
CA ARG A 405 -9.17 9.96 -1.60
C ARG A 405 -7.65 9.97 -1.69
N THR A 406 -7.10 9.75 -2.88
CA THR A 406 -5.65 9.83 -3.10
C THR A 406 -5.13 11.25 -2.88
N ALA A 407 -5.83 12.27 -3.35
CA ALA A 407 -5.45 13.65 -3.13
C ALA A 407 -5.43 14.01 -1.63
N GLU A 408 -6.45 13.60 -0.88
CA GLU A 408 -6.47 13.80 0.58
C GLU A 408 -5.37 13.01 1.30
N GLY A 409 -5.09 11.77 0.86
CA GLY A 409 -4.08 10.90 1.46
C GLY A 409 -2.63 11.30 1.16
N PHE A 410 -2.39 12.05 0.07
CA PHE A 410 -1.04 12.35 -0.42
C PHE A 410 -0.17 13.05 0.62
N ASN A 411 -0.65 14.14 1.19
CA ASN A 411 0.08 14.89 2.21
C ASN A 411 0.10 14.20 3.59
N LYS A 412 -0.61 13.07 3.76
CA LYS A 412 -0.59 12.25 4.98
C LYS A 412 0.49 11.15 4.95
N THR A 413 1.32 11.08 3.91
CA THR A 413 2.37 10.05 3.75
C THR A 413 3.31 10.01 4.96
N TYR A 414 3.70 11.17 5.52
CA TYR A 414 4.43 11.29 6.78
C TYR A 414 3.54 11.83 7.91
N GLY A 415 2.23 11.80 7.75
CA GLY A 415 1.27 12.33 8.72
C GLY A 415 1.28 11.58 10.05
N ILE A 416 0.85 12.26 11.11
CA ILE A 416 0.55 11.63 12.39
C ILE A 416 -0.77 10.87 12.25
N VAL A 417 -0.76 9.58 12.58
CA VAL A 417 -1.98 8.77 12.58
C VAL A 417 -2.70 8.96 13.91
N HIS A 418 -3.93 9.47 13.86
CA HIS A 418 -4.80 9.64 15.01
C HIS A 418 -5.83 8.50 15.09
N PRO A 419 -6.17 8.01 16.31
CA PRO A 419 -7.26 7.06 16.46
C PRO A 419 -8.59 7.61 15.94
N ALA A 420 -9.30 6.80 15.15
CA ALA A 420 -10.59 7.15 14.55
C ALA A 420 -10.57 8.41 13.67
N GLU A 421 -9.40 8.80 13.13
CA GLU A 421 -9.30 9.90 12.18
C GLU A 421 -10.22 9.67 10.99
N GLN A 422 -10.90 10.74 10.56
CA GLN A 422 -11.89 10.68 9.51
C GLN A 422 -11.36 11.25 8.20
N TRP A 423 -11.78 10.62 7.10
CA TRP A 423 -11.66 11.22 5.78
C TRP A 423 -12.65 12.38 5.64
N SER A 424 -12.23 13.45 4.97
CA SER A 424 -13.07 14.60 4.64
C SER A 424 -13.70 14.46 3.24
N SER A 425 -13.01 13.80 2.32
CA SER A 425 -13.50 13.53 0.96
C SER A 425 -14.47 12.35 0.92
N ASN A 426 -15.33 12.33 -0.10
CA ASN A 426 -16.24 11.22 -0.42
C ASN A 426 -17.07 10.74 0.78
N ARG A 427 -17.62 11.71 1.51
CA ARG A 427 -18.60 11.49 2.58
C ARG A 427 -20.01 11.26 1.98
N ASP A 428 -20.92 10.75 2.79
CA ASP A 428 -22.31 10.52 2.45
C ASP A 428 -22.54 9.57 1.25
N VAL A 429 -21.59 8.64 0.99
CA VAL A 429 -21.67 7.71 -0.15
C VAL A 429 -22.68 6.60 0.09
N ARG A 430 -22.72 6.07 1.31
CA ARG A 430 -23.66 5.01 1.72
C ARG A 430 -24.32 5.42 3.03
N LEU A 431 -25.66 5.56 2.99
CA LEU A 431 -26.44 6.02 4.11
C LEU A 431 -27.39 4.94 4.61
N SER A 432 -27.48 4.80 5.94
CA SER A 432 -28.49 3.97 6.57
C SER A 432 -29.90 4.49 6.29
N PRO A 433 -30.94 3.64 6.24
CA PRO A 433 -32.34 4.09 6.23
C PRO A 433 -32.70 4.97 7.43
N TYR A 434 -31.90 4.94 8.48
CA TYR A 434 -32.10 5.72 9.72
C TYR A 434 -31.27 7.01 9.77
N TYR A 435 -30.41 7.27 8.80
CA TYR A 435 -29.43 8.36 8.77
C TYR A 435 -30.04 9.73 9.16
N GLU A 436 -31.17 10.11 8.54
CA GLU A 436 -31.82 11.39 8.84
C GLU A 436 -32.37 11.46 10.28
N ARG A 437 -32.82 10.35 10.85
CA ARG A 437 -33.25 10.26 12.25
C ARG A 437 -32.07 10.35 13.21
N GLU A 438 -30.98 9.70 12.87
CA GLU A 438 -29.73 9.74 13.65
C GLU A 438 -29.13 11.15 13.63
N LYS A 439 -29.11 11.77 12.45
CA LYS A 439 -28.70 13.18 12.28
C LYS A 439 -29.53 14.14 13.12
N ALA A 440 -30.85 13.93 13.17
CA ALA A 440 -31.77 14.73 14.00
C ALA A 440 -31.50 14.55 15.51
N LEU A 441 -30.95 13.42 15.94
CA LEU A 441 -30.46 13.16 17.31
C LEU A 441 -29.07 13.73 17.57
N GLY A 442 -28.46 14.41 16.59
CA GLY A 442 -27.12 14.96 16.69
C GLY A 442 -26.03 13.88 16.59
N ALA A 443 -26.24 12.85 15.75
CA ALA A 443 -25.20 11.87 15.49
C ALA A 443 -23.98 12.54 14.87
N VAL A 444 -22.80 12.23 15.42
CA VAL A 444 -21.52 12.47 14.79
C VAL A 444 -21.13 11.19 14.08
N PHE A 445 -20.91 11.27 12.77
CA PHE A 445 -20.67 10.10 11.96
C PHE A 445 -19.18 9.87 11.71
N PHE A 446 -18.78 8.61 11.62
CA PHE A 446 -17.53 8.19 11.04
C PHE A 446 -17.76 7.29 9.82
N GLU A 447 -16.92 7.44 8.83
CA GLU A 447 -17.02 6.70 7.57
C GLU A 447 -16.21 5.40 7.65
N THR A 448 -16.82 4.31 7.18
CA THR A 448 -16.14 3.03 6.96
C THR A 448 -16.66 2.40 5.67
N VAL A 449 -15.79 2.21 4.68
CA VAL A 449 -16.12 1.67 3.34
C VAL A 449 -17.36 2.32 2.71
N GLY A 450 -17.43 3.64 2.83
CA GLY A 450 -18.50 4.48 2.32
C GLY A 450 -19.72 4.63 3.23
N TRP A 451 -19.90 3.77 4.23
CA TRP A 451 -21.00 3.91 5.19
C TRP A 451 -20.75 5.02 6.19
N GLU A 452 -21.71 5.96 6.32
CA GLU A 452 -21.77 6.87 7.46
C GLU A 452 -22.37 6.11 8.65
N ARG A 453 -21.56 5.90 9.68
CA ARG A 453 -21.94 5.17 10.89
C ARG A 453 -21.95 6.11 12.08
N PRO A 454 -23.00 6.11 12.94
CA PRO A 454 -22.99 6.91 14.17
C PRO A 454 -21.82 6.49 15.06
N PHE A 455 -21.06 7.49 15.52
CA PHE A 455 -19.97 7.30 16.46
C PHE A 455 -20.38 7.65 17.89
N TRP A 456 -21.15 8.75 18.04
CA TRP A 456 -21.88 9.13 19.25
C TRP A 456 -23.04 10.06 18.90
N TYR A 457 -23.93 10.33 19.87
CA TYR A 457 -25.08 11.22 19.69
C TYR A 457 -25.01 12.39 20.67
N GLU A 458 -24.96 13.64 20.17
CA GLU A 458 -24.93 14.84 20.99
C GLU A 458 -26.16 14.97 21.90
N SER A 459 -27.29 14.38 21.53
CA SER A 459 -28.47 14.30 22.41
C SER A 459 -28.23 13.54 23.72
N ASN A 460 -27.17 12.72 23.78
CA ASN A 460 -26.80 11.92 24.96
C ASN A 460 -25.77 12.60 25.86
N LYS A 461 -25.42 13.86 25.63
CA LYS A 461 -24.36 14.59 26.36
C LYS A 461 -24.60 14.64 27.89
N ASP A 462 -25.85 14.65 28.33
CA ASP A 462 -26.19 14.68 29.77
C ASP A 462 -25.80 13.39 30.51
N LEU A 463 -25.61 12.29 29.79
CA LEU A 463 -25.10 11.03 30.36
C LEU A 463 -23.68 11.17 30.91
N VAL A 464 -22.87 12.09 30.37
CA VAL A 464 -21.52 12.35 30.88
C VAL A 464 -21.58 12.82 32.32
N ALA A 465 -22.49 13.77 32.64
CA ALA A 465 -22.71 14.23 34.01
C ALA A 465 -23.33 13.14 34.90
N LYS A 466 -24.23 12.31 34.37
CA LYS A 466 -24.83 11.17 35.07
C LYS A 466 -23.80 10.19 35.60
N PHE A 467 -22.81 9.82 34.76
CA PHE A 467 -21.82 8.82 35.10
C PHE A 467 -20.53 9.39 35.73
N GLY A 468 -20.31 10.72 35.61
CA GLY A 468 -19.21 11.41 36.30
C GLY A 468 -17.84 10.75 36.07
N ASP A 469 -17.14 10.45 37.14
CA ASP A 469 -15.77 9.88 37.08
C ASP A 469 -15.68 8.50 36.39
N ALA A 470 -16.79 7.77 36.22
CA ALA A 470 -16.82 6.50 35.50
C ALA A 470 -16.63 6.67 33.97
N VAL A 471 -16.76 7.89 33.45
CA VAL A 471 -16.61 8.15 32.01
C VAL A 471 -15.16 8.04 31.53
N MET A 472 -14.16 8.05 32.38
CA MET A 472 -12.74 7.89 32.06
C MET A 472 -12.29 8.82 30.89
N PRO A 473 -12.07 10.12 31.13
CA PRO A 473 -11.74 11.07 30.08
C PRO A 473 -10.37 10.76 29.43
N ARG A 474 -10.25 11.03 28.14
CA ARG A 474 -8.97 11.07 27.44
C ARG A 474 -8.35 12.44 27.61
N THR A 475 -7.11 12.48 28.05
CA THR A 475 -6.41 13.75 28.37
C THR A 475 -5.32 14.11 27.35
N ALA A 476 -4.88 13.15 26.55
CA ALA A 476 -3.91 13.38 25.50
C ALA A 476 -4.63 13.84 24.22
N GLU A 477 -4.16 14.94 23.63
CA GLU A 477 -4.75 15.52 22.43
C GLU A 477 -4.73 14.53 21.25
N TRP A 478 -3.69 13.71 21.13
CA TRP A 478 -3.57 12.70 20.09
C TRP A 478 -4.74 11.71 20.05
N ASP A 479 -5.23 11.21 21.21
CA ASP A 479 -6.27 10.19 21.26
C ASP A 479 -7.67 10.76 21.54
N SER A 480 -7.77 12.05 21.80
CA SER A 480 -9.02 12.76 22.05
C SER A 480 -9.54 13.55 20.85
N ARG A 481 -8.71 13.80 19.82
CA ARG A 481 -9.05 14.67 18.67
C ARG A 481 -10.31 14.22 17.92
N TRP A 482 -10.50 12.91 17.76
CA TRP A 482 -11.65 12.29 17.09
C TRP A 482 -12.53 11.49 18.05
N TRP A 483 -12.59 11.91 19.32
CA TRP A 483 -13.31 11.21 20.37
C TRP A 483 -14.18 12.17 21.19
N SER A 484 -15.25 11.61 21.79
CA SER A 484 -16.10 12.32 22.74
C SER A 484 -16.30 11.48 24.01
N PRO A 485 -16.35 12.10 25.21
CA PRO A 485 -16.71 11.40 26.44
C PRO A 485 -18.13 10.79 26.39
N ILE A 486 -18.97 11.27 25.47
CA ILE A 486 -20.31 10.73 25.24
C ILE A 486 -20.25 9.25 24.84
N ILE A 487 -19.24 8.81 24.09
CA ILE A 487 -19.07 7.39 23.69
C ILE A 487 -19.02 6.49 24.92
N ASN A 488 -18.22 6.86 25.91
CA ASN A 488 -18.11 6.08 27.15
C ASN A 488 -19.39 6.12 27.98
N ALA A 489 -20.06 7.28 28.04
CA ALA A 489 -21.31 7.45 28.75
C ALA A 489 -22.45 6.63 28.10
N GLU A 490 -22.54 6.59 26.77
CA GLU A 490 -23.47 5.72 26.04
C GLU A 490 -23.21 4.25 26.31
N HIS A 491 -21.92 3.82 26.34
CA HIS A 491 -21.56 2.46 26.71
C HIS A 491 -22.03 2.09 28.12
N LEU A 492 -21.78 2.96 29.10
CA LEU A 492 -22.24 2.75 30.47
C LEU A 492 -23.77 2.70 30.57
N GLN A 493 -24.48 3.58 29.85
CA GLN A 493 -25.93 3.58 29.78
C GLN A 493 -26.48 2.26 29.24
N MET A 494 -25.88 1.70 28.18
CA MET A 494 -26.27 0.41 27.64
C MET A 494 -26.06 -0.75 28.64
N ARG A 495 -25.05 -0.66 29.51
CA ARG A 495 -24.78 -1.67 30.56
C ARG A 495 -25.83 -1.65 31.66
N GLU A 496 -26.41 -0.50 31.96
CA GLU A 496 -27.41 -0.31 33.04
C GLU A 496 -28.86 -0.37 32.56
N SER A 497 -29.09 -0.21 31.26
CA SER A 497 -30.42 -0.04 30.68
C SER A 497 -30.47 -0.67 29.28
N ALA A 498 -31.34 -0.15 28.42
CA ALA A 498 -31.48 -0.57 27.02
C ALA A 498 -30.79 0.43 26.08
N GLY A 499 -30.24 -0.07 24.99
CA GLY A 499 -29.71 0.70 23.88
C GLY A 499 -30.29 0.22 22.54
N LEU A 500 -30.32 1.12 21.58
CA LEU A 500 -30.66 0.84 20.19
C LEU A 500 -29.45 1.15 19.31
N VAL A 501 -29.05 0.20 18.45
CA VAL A 501 -27.86 0.31 17.59
C VAL A 501 -28.27 0.04 16.15
N ASP A 502 -27.87 0.92 15.23
CA ASP A 502 -27.99 0.68 13.78
C ASP A 502 -26.88 -0.27 13.29
N LEU A 503 -27.28 -1.41 12.75
CA LEU A 503 -26.38 -2.43 12.21
C LEU A 503 -26.43 -2.51 10.68
N THR A 504 -26.99 -1.52 10.01
CA THR A 504 -27.15 -1.51 8.54
C THR A 504 -25.82 -1.64 7.79
N ALA A 505 -24.71 -1.17 8.37
CA ALA A 505 -23.39 -1.20 7.75
C ALA A 505 -22.73 -2.59 7.66
N PHE A 506 -23.34 -3.62 8.23
CA PHE A 506 -22.86 -4.99 8.02
C PHE A 506 -23.03 -5.41 6.56
N ALA A 507 -22.05 -6.18 6.04
CA ALA A 507 -22.15 -6.78 4.73
C ALA A 507 -23.02 -8.05 4.79
N ILE A 508 -23.91 -8.20 3.81
CA ILE A 508 -24.84 -9.32 3.73
C ILE A 508 -24.82 -9.88 2.31
N PHE A 509 -24.68 -11.20 2.19
CA PHE A 509 -24.85 -11.92 0.93
C PHE A 509 -25.49 -13.28 1.14
N ASP A 510 -26.18 -13.80 0.13
CA ASP A 510 -26.82 -15.11 0.17
C ASP A 510 -26.06 -16.12 -0.71
N VAL A 511 -25.87 -17.33 -0.20
CA VAL A 511 -25.37 -18.49 -0.92
C VAL A 511 -26.58 -19.38 -1.21
N THR A 512 -26.89 -19.60 -2.51
CA THR A 512 -28.12 -20.28 -2.94
C THR A 512 -27.84 -21.36 -3.98
N GLY A 513 -28.70 -22.35 -4.05
CA GLY A 513 -28.68 -23.42 -5.04
C GLY A 513 -28.29 -24.79 -4.49
N PRO A 514 -28.29 -25.84 -5.31
CA PRO A 514 -28.14 -27.23 -4.87
C PRO A 514 -26.86 -27.51 -4.08
N SER A 515 -25.78 -26.78 -4.36
CA SER A 515 -24.47 -26.92 -3.69
C SER A 515 -24.27 -25.92 -2.54
N ALA A 516 -25.29 -25.14 -2.15
CA ALA A 516 -25.12 -24.09 -1.14
C ALA A 516 -24.60 -24.63 0.19
N LEU A 517 -25.13 -25.78 0.65
CA LEU A 517 -24.65 -26.41 1.88
C LEU A 517 -23.17 -26.81 1.80
N ASP A 518 -22.74 -27.41 0.69
CA ASP A 518 -21.33 -27.82 0.51
C ASP A 518 -20.39 -26.61 0.50
N VAL A 519 -20.80 -25.52 -0.16
CA VAL A 519 -20.02 -24.27 -0.21
C VAL A 519 -19.86 -23.66 1.19
N VAL A 520 -20.96 -23.49 1.94
CA VAL A 520 -20.87 -22.90 3.28
C VAL A 520 -20.17 -23.82 4.28
N GLN A 521 -20.28 -25.14 4.12
CA GLN A 521 -19.57 -26.11 4.97
C GLN A 521 -18.06 -26.12 4.73
N ARG A 522 -17.65 -25.91 3.49
CA ARG A 522 -16.21 -25.77 3.13
C ARG A 522 -15.65 -24.41 3.54
N ALA A 523 -16.45 -23.35 3.44
CA ALA A 523 -16.03 -21.99 3.75
C ALA A 523 -15.82 -21.76 5.26
N ALA A 524 -16.62 -22.43 6.11
CA ALA A 524 -16.71 -22.15 7.54
C ALA A 524 -16.30 -23.35 8.39
N VAL A 525 -15.80 -23.07 9.59
CA VAL A 525 -15.27 -24.11 10.52
C VAL A 525 -16.38 -24.91 11.20
N ARG A 526 -17.53 -24.28 11.47
CA ARG A 526 -18.61 -24.93 12.21
C ARG A 526 -19.51 -25.77 11.30
N GLN A 527 -20.26 -26.70 11.92
CA GLN A 527 -21.27 -27.50 11.21
C GLN A 527 -22.38 -26.60 10.68
N MET A 528 -22.61 -26.65 9.36
CA MET A 528 -23.63 -25.87 8.64
C MET A 528 -24.88 -26.68 8.32
N ASP A 529 -24.82 -28.03 8.34
CA ASP A 529 -26.00 -28.87 8.20
C ASP A 529 -26.79 -28.95 9.53
N VAL A 530 -27.57 -27.89 9.74
CA VAL A 530 -28.38 -27.68 10.93
C VAL A 530 -29.84 -27.43 10.55
N ALA A 531 -30.76 -27.40 11.48
CA ALA A 531 -32.16 -27.12 11.19
C ALA A 531 -32.36 -25.73 10.54
N ILE A 532 -33.31 -25.61 9.61
CA ILE A 532 -33.74 -24.35 9.03
C ILE A 532 -34.13 -23.36 10.15
N GLY A 533 -33.74 -22.10 10.02
CA GLY A 533 -33.93 -21.04 11.01
C GLY A 533 -32.80 -20.95 12.04
N LYS A 534 -31.82 -21.87 12.03
CA LYS A 534 -30.63 -21.75 12.91
C LYS A 534 -29.68 -20.67 12.41
N VAL A 535 -29.11 -19.97 13.39
CA VAL A 535 -28.09 -18.94 13.24
C VAL A 535 -26.78 -19.44 13.88
N ILE A 536 -25.68 -19.35 13.14
CA ILE A 536 -24.40 -19.93 13.53
C ILE A 536 -23.33 -18.83 13.41
N TYR A 537 -22.69 -18.50 14.51
CA TYR A 537 -21.46 -17.71 14.53
C TYR A 537 -20.26 -18.63 14.30
N THR A 538 -19.37 -18.29 13.38
CA THR A 538 -18.23 -19.12 12.98
C THR A 538 -17.07 -18.29 12.47
N PRO A 539 -15.81 -18.68 12.75
CA PRO A 539 -14.68 -18.13 12.02
C PRO A 539 -14.56 -18.72 10.62
N ILE A 540 -13.82 -18.03 9.77
CA ILE A 540 -13.20 -18.51 8.54
C ILE A 540 -11.70 -18.64 8.80
N LEU A 541 -11.11 -19.76 8.41
CA LEU A 541 -9.68 -20.02 8.58
C LEU A 541 -9.02 -20.27 7.22
N SER A 542 -7.72 -19.96 7.12
CA SER A 542 -6.86 -20.43 6.04
C SER A 542 -6.59 -21.94 6.18
N GLU A 543 -5.99 -22.56 5.17
CA GLU A 543 -5.65 -24.00 5.20
C GLU A 543 -4.63 -24.33 6.31
N SER A 544 -3.75 -23.40 6.67
CA SER A 544 -2.82 -23.52 7.80
C SER A 544 -3.48 -23.32 9.17
N GLY A 545 -4.75 -22.91 9.22
CA GLY A 545 -5.50 -22.63 10.44
C GLY A 545 -5.38 -21.17 10.91
N GLY A 546 -4.80 -20.28 10.11
CA GLY A 546 -4.77 -18.84 10.36
C GLY A 546 -6.17 -18.23 10.31
N PHE A 547 -6.47 -17.31 11.24
CA PHE A 547 -7.76 -16.61 11.28
C PHE A 547 -7.86 -15.60 10.12
N LYS A 548 -8.91 -15.69 9.30
CA LYS A 548 -9.19 -14.77 8.20
C LYS A 548 -10.29 -13.77 8.54
N SER A 549 -11.41 -14.25 9.04
CA SER A 549 -12.59 -13.46 9.39
C SER A 549 -13.51 -14.23 10.33
N ASP A 550 -14.46 -13.54 10.94
CA ASP A 550 -15.57 -14.17 11.67
C ASP A 550 -16.91 -13.58 11.21
N LEU A 551 -17.91 -14.43 11.14
CA LEU A 551 -19.17 -14.09 10.56
C LEU A 551 -20.34 -14.94 11.11
N THR A 552 -21.53 -14.53 10.75
CA THR A 552 -22.76 -15.25 11.12
C THR A 552 -23.41 -15.82 9.86
N ILE A 553 -23.74 -17.12 9.89
CA ILE A 553 -24.45 -17.80 8.81
C ILE A 553 -25.83 -18.26 9.32
N MET A 554 -26.86 -17.91 8.56
CA MET A 554 -28.26 -18.29 8.85
C MET A 554 -28.73 -19.28 7.79
N ARG A 555 -29.23 -20.45 8.20
CA ARG A 555 -29.91 -21.36 7.25
C ARG A 555 -31.34 -20.93 7.05
N LEU A 556 -31.65 -20.34 5.88
CA LEU A 556 -32.99 -19.83 5.55
C LEU A 556 -33.89 -20.89 4.93
N ALA A 557 -33.30 -21.79 4.11
CA ALA A 557 -33.98 -22.90 3.47
C ALA A 557 -33.02 -24.11 3.33
N HIS A 558 -33.47 -25.15 2.67
CA HIS A 558 -32.66 -26.35 2.42
C HIS A 558 -31.38 -26.01 1.65
N ASP A 559 -31.50 -25.11 0.68
CA ASP A 559 -30.47 -24.71 -0.29
C ASP A 559 -30.19 -23.18 -0.29
N GLN A 560 -30.50 -22.52 0.84
CA GLN A 560 -30.29 -21.07 1.01
C GLN A 560 -29.70 -20.73 2.36
N PHE A 561 -28.57 -20.04 2.34
CA PHE A 561 -27.86 -19.55 3.52
C PHE A 561 -27.56 -18.06 3.37
N ARG A 562 -27.81 -17.29 4.43
CA ARG A 562 -27.46 -15.87 4.50
C ARG A 562 -26.22 -15.69 5.36
N VAL A 563 -25.23 -15.02 4.80
CA VAL A 563 -23.99 -14.65 5.48
C VAL A 563 -24.05 -13.19 5.88
N VAL A 564 -23.73 -12.90 7.14
CA VAL A 564 -23.60 -11.55 7.68
C VAL A 564 -22.20 -11.40 8.25
N THR A 565 -21.45 -10.44 7.75
CA THR A 565 -20.06 -10.19 8.14
C THR A 565 -19.77 -8.69 8.33
N GLY A 566 -18.60 -8.35 8.87
CA GLY A 566 -18.19 -6.95 9.06
C GLY A 566 -18.21 -6.17 7.75
N GLY A 567 -18.70 -4.93 7.79
CA GLY A 567 -18.83 -4.11 6.58
C GLY A 567 -17.51 -3.92 5.82
N ALA A 568 -16.41 -3.74 6.54
CA ALA A 568 -15.07 -3.57 5.97
C ALA A 568 -14.52 -4.85 5.31
N HIS A 569 -14.94 -6.03 5.77
CA HIS A 569 -14.44 -7.32 5.28
C HIS A 569 -15.34 -7.98 4.23
N GLY A 570 -16.52 -7.42 4.00
CA GLY A 570 -17.58 -8.06 3.23
C GLY A 570 -17.19 -8.48 1.81
N MET A 571 -16.36 -7.72 1.13
CA MET A 571 -15.96 -8.04 -0.25
C MET A 571 -14.92 -9.16 -0.29
N ALA A 572 -13.94 -9.16 0.62
CA ALA A 572 -12.95 -10.23 0.74
C ALA A 572 -13.62 -11.56 1.17
N ASP A 573 -14.54 -11.50 2.15
CA ASP A 573 -15.33 -12.67 2.57
C ASP A 573 -16.20 -13.20 1.43
N LYS A 574 -16.88 -12.32 0.69
CA LYS A 574 -17.66 -12.72 -0.48
C LYS A 574 -16.79 -13.43 -1.53
N LYS A 575 -15.56 -12.93 -1.79
CA LYS A 575 -14.64 -13.61 -2.70
C LYS A 575 -14.28 -15.00 -2.20
N TRP A 576 -13.99 -15.17 -0.91
CA TRP A 576 -13.72 -16.47 -0.30
C TRP A 576 -14.81 -17.50 -0.59
N PHE A 577 -16.10 -17.13 -0.41
CA PHE A 577 -17.22 -18.00 -0.76
C PHE A 577 -17.34 -18.23 -2.26
N SER A 578 -17.11 -17.19 -3.07
CA SER A 578 -17.20 -17.28 -4.52
C SER A 578 -16.17 -18.23 -5.13
N ASP A 579 -14.96 -18.27 -4.55
CA ASP A 579 -13.89 -19.16 -5.02
C ASP A 579 -14.18 -20.65 -4.75
N LEU A 580 -15.10 -20.94 -3.84
CA LEU A 580 -15.55 -22.30 -3.50
C LEU A 580 -16.76 -22.76 -4.32
N LEU A 581 -17.33 -21.89 -5.16
CA LEU A 581 -18.47 -22.26 -6.02
C LEU A 581 -18.03 -23.34 -7.03
N PRO A 582 -18.91 -24.30 -7.36
CA PRO A 582 -18.68 -25.26 -8.44
C PRO A 582 -18.42 -24.54 -9.76
N THR A 583 -17.46 -25.03 -10.53
CA THR A 583 -17.11 -24.53 -11.89
C THR A 583 -18.15 -24.94 -12.93
#